data_a9362e159e13369ef4887d1b68dab4b6
#
_entry.id   a9362e159e13369ef4887d1b68dab4b6
#
_cell.length_a   1.000
_cell.length_b   1.000
_cell.length_c   1.000
_cell.angle_alpha   90.00
_cell.angle_beta   90.00
_cell.angle_gamma   90.00
#
_symmetry.space_group_name_H-M   'P 1'
#
loop_
_entity.id
_entity.type
_entity.pdbx_description
1 polymer ?
#
loop_
_entity_poly.entity_id
_entity_poly.type
_entity_poly.pdbx_seq_one_letter_code
_entity_poly.pdbx_strand_id
1 'polypeptide(L)'
;MQFDVAIRMTEILLALAFIQQSCEHLVGERRERMIGAARLGASLFLRAGVLVPWACAALVGLAFAYLDRFQGPYNGGSDRMGILILFCLTGSHVLPGHQMQELAFGYLAVQLVMSYVISGWVKIVSPEWRRGQALQDVFCFSAYPVSEELRGWADRPRLLFAMSWAVMGFELIFPLALFTPVTLIAALCIAMVFHGANACLFGLNRFLWTWIAA
;
A
#
# COMPACT_ATOMS: atom_id res chain seq x y z
N MET A 1 -10.35 -9.73 -17.15
CA MET A 1 -10.50 -8.26 -17.18
C MET A 1 -9.68 -7.76 -18.35
N GLN A 2 -10.18 -6.86 -19.16
CA GLN A 2 -9.40 -6.30 -20.26
C GLN A 2 -8.24 -5.45 -19.66
N PHE A 3 -7.08 -5.51 -20.29
CA PHE A 3 -5.86 -4.85 -19.84
C PHE A 3 -6.07 -3.34 -19.55
N ASP A 4 -6.69 -2.63 -20.48
CA ASP A 4 -6.97 -1.19 -20.34
C ASP A 4 -7.86 -0.87 -19.13
N VAL A 5 -8.82 -1.75 -18.83
CA VAL A 5 -9.70 -1.60 -17.65
C VAL A 5 -8.90 -1.77 -16.37
N ALA A 6 -7.96 -2.72 -16.32
CA ALA A 6 -7.10 -2.93 -15.17
C ALA A 6 -6.21 -1.70 -14.90
N ILE A 7 -5.54 -1.20 -15.94
CA ILE A 7 -4.74 0.02 -15.84
C ILE A 7 -5.60 1.18 -15.34
N ARG A 8 -6.77 1.39 -15.95
CA ARG A 8 -7.64 2.50 -15.57
C ARG A 8 -8.14 2.41 -14.13
N MET A 9 -8.46 1.24 -13.64
CA MET A 9 -8.85 1.03 -12.25
C MET A 9 -7.70 1.35 -11.30
N THR A 10 -6.49 0.88 -11.60
CA THR A 10 -5.28 1.18 -10.81
C THR A 10 -4.97 2.68 -10.79
N GLU A 11 -5.09 3.38 -11.93
CA GLU A 11 -4.93 4.84 -12.00
C GLU A 11 -5.89 5.58 -11.07
N ILE A 12 -7.18 5.21 -11.10
CA ILE A 12 -8.21 5.84 -10.28
C ILE A 12 -7.93 5.59 -8.79
N LEU A 13 -7.63 4.35 -8.42
CA LEU A 13 -7.40 3.97 -7.03
C LEU A 13 -6.11 4.61 -6.48
N LEU A 14 -5.03 4.62 -7.28
CA LEU A 14 -3.78 5.29 -6.90
C LEU A 14 -3.98 6.80 -6.77
N ALA A 15 -4.73 7.41 -7.69
CA ALA A 15 -5.04 8.82 -7.62
C ALA A 15 -5.82 9.17 -6.34
N LEU A 16 -6.79 8.34 -5.93
CA LEU A 16 -7.51 8.50 -4.67
C LEU A 16 -6.57 8.39 -3.46
N ALA A 17 -5.67 7.40 -3.46
CA ALA A 17 -4.65 7.26 -2.43
C ALA A 17 -3.78 8.52 -2.30
N PHE A 18 -3.32 9.06 -3.42
CA PHE A 18 -2.49 10.26 -3.44
C PHE A 18 -3.24 11.54 -3.11
N ILE A 19 -4.51 11.65 -3.49
CA ILE A 19 -5.38 12.77 -3.07
C ILE A 19 -5.50 12.79 -1.54
N GLN A 20 -5.83 11.66 -0.92
CA GLN A 20 -5.94 11.54 0.53
C GLN A 20 -4.61 11.92 1.22
N GLN A 21 -3.49 11.34 0.78
CA GLN A 21 -2.17 11.65 1.32
C GLN A 21 -1.79 13.13 1.13
N SER A 22 -2.13 13.71 -0.03
CA SER A 22 -1.81 15.12 -0.31
C SER A 22 -2.60 16.07 0.57
N CYS A 23 -3.86 15.77 0.88
CA CYS A 23 -4.67 16.58 1.80
C CYS A 23 -4.06 16.65 3.21
N GLU A 24 -3.44 15.56 3.68
CA GLU A 24 -2.74 15.56 4.98
C GLU A 24 -1.55 16.53 5.00
N HIS A 25 -0.85 16.69 3.87
CA HIS A 25 0.30 17.60 3.78
C HIS A 25 -0.06 19.08 3.57
N LEU A 26 -1.33 19.39 3.25
CA LEU A 26 -1.77 20.78 3.09
C LEU A 26 -1.78 21.57 4.41
N VAL A 27 -1.79 20.90 5.55
CA VAL A 27 -1.71 21.52 6.88
C VAL A 27 -0.28 21.67 7.40
N GLY A 28 0.71 21.14 6.67
CA GLY A 28 2.13 21.18 7.04
C GLY A 28 2.81 22.51 6.75
N GLU A 29 4.15 22.54 6.78
CA GLU A 29 4.96 23.69 6.47
C GLU A 29 4.79 24.17 5.01
N ARG A 30 5.20 25.42 4.71
CA ARG A 30 5.01 26.03 3.37
C ARG A 30 5.49 25.13 2.23
N ARG A 31 6.65 24.51 2.36
CA ARG A 31 7.22 23.65 1.31
C ARG A 31 6.43 22.35 1.16
N GLU A 32 6.01 21.74 2.26
CA GLU A 32 5.15 20.55 2.26
C GLU A 32 3.80 20.86 1.59
N ARG A 33 3.19 21.98 1.93
CA ARG A 33 1.95 22.44 1.30
C ARG A 33 2.10 22.61 -0.21
N MET A 34 3.20 23.20 -0.66
CA MET A 34 3.45 23.39 -2.10
C MET A 34 3.57 22.05 -2.83
N ILE A 35 4.36 21.11 -2.28
CA ILE A 35 4.52 19.77 -2.86
C ILE A 35 3.18 19.01 -2.78
N GLY A 36 2.47 19.09 -1.66
CA GLY A 36 1.14 18.49 -1.48
C GLY A 36 0.11 19.03 -2.48
N ALA A 37 0.07 20.33 -2.70
CA ALA A 37 -0.82 20.95 -3.69
C ALA A 37 -0.49 20.53 -5.13
N ALA A 38 0.80 20.47 -5.49
CA ALA A 38 1.24 19.99 -6.79
C ALA A 38 0.87 18.51 -7.00
N ARG A 39 1.08 17.66 -5.98
CA ARG A 39 0.71 16.25 -6.01
C ARG A 39 -0.80 16.06 -6.11
N LEU A 40 -1.58 16.85 -5.37
CA LEU A 40 -3.04 16.86 -5.46
C LEU A 40 -3.50 17.19 -6.88
N GLY A 41 -2.97 18.24 -7.49
CA GLY A 41 -3.28 18.62 -8.87
C GLY A 41 -2.96 17.51 -9.88
N ALA A 42 -1.74 16.95 -9.84
CA ALA A 42 -1.34 15.83 -10.70
C ALA A 42 -2.23 14.59 -10.50
N SER A 43 -2.63 14.30 -9.25
CA SER A 43 -3.52 13.18 -8.94
C SER A 43 -4.94 13.39 -9.48
N LEU A 44 -5.44 14.61 -9.49
CA LEU A 44 -6.73 14.93 -10.11
C LEU A 44 -6.70 14.73 -11.64
N PHE A 45 -5.60 15.10 -12.32
CA PHE A 45 -5.41 14.80 -13.74
C PHE A 45 -5.38 13.29 -14.00
N LEU A 46 -4.65 12.53 -13.19
CA LEU A 46 -4.59 11.06 -13.28
C LEU A 46 -5.99 10.44 -13.09
N ARG A 47 -6.72 10.89 -12.06
CA ARG A 47 -8.09 10.43 -11.80
C ARG A 47 -9.05 10.74 -12.95
N ALA A 48 -8.93 11.91 -13.56
CA ALA A 48 -9.76 12.33 -14.68
C ALA A 48 -9.40 11.60 -15.99
N GLY A 49 -8.24 10.94 -16.07
CA GLY A 49 -7.73 10.32 -17.30
C GLY A 49 -7.22 11.34 -18.32
N VAL A 50 -6.83 12.52 -17.87
CA VAL A 50 -6.35 13.61 -18.72
C VAL A 50 -4.83 13.70 -18.59
N LEU A 51 -4.13 13.74 -19.73
CA LEU A 51 -2.66 13.82 -19.78
C LEU A 51 -1.97 12.75 -18.90
N VAL A 52 -2.50 11.52 -18.87
CA VAL A 52 -2.08 10.44 -17.97
C VAL A 52 -0.56 10.23 -17.92
N PRO A 53 0.19 10.11 -19.05
CA PRO A 53 1.64 9.93 -19.00
C PRO A 53 2.36 11.08 -18.30
N TRP A 54 1.92 12.31 -18.52
CA TRP A 54 2.49 13.51 -17.89
C TRP A 54 2.14 13.59 -16.40
N ALA A 55 0.90 13.23 -16.04
CA ALA A 55 0.48 13.15 -14.65
C ALA A 55 1.31 12.09 -13.88
N CYS A 56 1.52 10.91 -14.47
CA CYS A 56 2.38 9.88 -13.89
C CYS A 56 3.83 10.37 -13.74
N ALA A 57 4.41 10.97 -14.76
CA ALA A 57 5.78 11.51 -14.71
C ALA A 57 5.92 12.60 -13.62
N ALA A 58 4.96 13.51 -13.52
CA ALA A 58 4.94 14.53 -12.48
C ALA A 58 4.83 13.92 -11.08
N LEU A 59 3.96 12.92 -10.91
CA LEU A 59 3.79 12.20 -9.64
C LEU A 59 5.06 11.43 -9.25
N VAL A 60 5.78 10.82 -10.19
CA VAL A 60 7.09 10.18 -9.95
C VAL A 60 8.09 11.21 -9.42
N GLY A 61 8.23 12.36 -10.08
CA GLY A 61 9.14 13.42 -9.63
C GLY A 61 8.78 13.94 -8.22
N LEU A 62 7.49 14.16 -7.97
CA LEU A 62 7.00 14.59 -6.66
C LEU A 62 7.20 13.50 -5.59
N ALA A 63 7.07 12.22 -5.94
CA ALA A 63 7.29 11.12 -5.00
C ALA A 63 8.75 11.09 -4.52
N PHE A 64 9.73 11.33 -5.38
CA PHE A 64 11.13 11.47 -4.95
C PHE A 64 11.34 12.68 -4.03
N ALA A 65 10.68 13.81 -4.31
CA ALA A 65 10.75 14.97 -3.42
C ALA A 65 10.14 14.70 -2.03
N TYR A 66 9.14 13.81 -1.95
CA TYR A 66 8.58 13.35 -0.67
C TYR A 66 9.52 12.39 0.05
N LEU A 67 10.11 11.41 -0.63
CA LEU A 67 11.03 10.46 -0.01
C LEU A 67 12.24 11.12 0.64
N ASP A 68 12.77 12.18 0.01
CA ASP A 68 13.90 12.93 0.55
C ASP A 68 13.57 13.63 1.89
N ARG A 69 12.29 13.94 2.12
CA ARG A 69 11.86 14.71 3.30
C ARG A 69 11.15 13.91 4.37
N PHE A 70 10.50 12.82 3.98
CA PHE A 70 9.68 12.08 4.90
C PHE A 70 10.47 10.95 5.56
N GLN A 71 10.88 11.17 6.80
CA GLN A 71 11.61 10.19 7.63
C GLN A 71 10.70 9.60 8.71
N GLY A 72 9.49 9.18 8.36
CA GLY A 72 8.58 8.54 9.29
C GLY A 72 8.65 7.00 9.22
N PRO A 73 8.66 6.28 10.34
CA PRO A 73 8.73 4.82 10.35
C PRO A 73 7.48 4.15 9.75
N TYR A 74 6.40 4.88 9.54
CA TYR A 74 5.09 4.32 9.24
C TYR A 74 4.68 4.39 7.77
N ASN A 75 5.35 5.20 6.96
CA ASN A 75 4.95 5.43 5.57
C ASN A 75 5.92 4.86 4.53
N GLY A 76 7.03 4.29 4.96
CA GLY A 76 8.03 3.74 4.03
C GLY A 76 7.48 2.67 3.08
N GLY A 77 6.58 1.81 3.56
CA GLY A 77 5.96 0.77 2.75
C GLY A 77 4.95 1.31 1.74
N SER A 78 4.06 2.22 2.15
CA SER A 78 3.05 2.82 1.28
C SER A 78 3.67 3.72 0.20
N ASP A 79 4.68 4.50 0.57
CA ASP A 79 5.36 5.39 -0.38
C ASP A 79 6.13 4.59 -1.43
N ARG A 80 6.86 3.55 -1.02
CA ARG A 80 7.58 2.66 -1.93
C ARG A 80 6.64 1.91 -2.88
N MET A 81 5.52 1.38 -2.37
CA MET A 81 4.52 0.73 -3.19
C MET A 81 3.86 1.74 -4.14
N GLY A 82 3.52 2.94 -3.69
CA GLY A 82 2.98 4.01 -4.54
C GLY A 82 3.91 4.37 -5.69
N ILE A 83 5.22 4.47 -5.45
CA ILE A 83 6.23 4.70 -6.49
C ILE A 83 6.30 3.53 -7.45
N LEU A 84 6.29 2.30 -6.95
CA LEU A 84 6.28 1.10 -7.79
C LEU A 84 5.08 1.10 -8.74
N ILE A 85 3.87 1.35 -8.21
CA ILE A 85 2.66 1.45 -9.04
C ILE A 85 2.82 2.53 -10.10
N LEU A 86 3.34 3.71 -9.74
CA LEU A 86 3.60 4.79 -10.70
C LEU A 86 4.57 4.38 -11.81
N PHE A 87 5.66 3.68 -11.50
CA PHE A 87 6.59 3.18 -12.50
C PHE A 87 5.93 2.17 -13.44
N CYS A 88 5.14 1.25 -12.88
CA CYS A 88 4.42 0.26 -13.67
C CYS A 88 3.37 0.92 -14.58
N LEU A 89 2.60 1.88 -14.08
CA LEU A 89 1.64 2.66 -14.87
C LEU A 89 2.34 3.50 -15.94
N THR A 90 3.44 4.18 -15.59
CA THR A 90 4.21 4.95 -16.57
C THR A 90 4.72 4.03 -17.68
N GLY A 91 5.28 2.87 -17.34
CA GLY A 91 5.72 1.86 -18.29
C GLY A 91 4.58 1.39 -19.20
N SER A 92 3.38 1.16 -18.64
CA SER A 92 2.21 0.73 -19.40
C SER A 92 1.72 1.76 -20.42
N HIS A 93 2.07 3.04 -20.26
CA HIS A 93 1.69 4.11 -21.19
C HIS A 93 2.79 4.50 -22.17
N VAL A 94 4.07 4.31 -21.82
CA VAL A 94 5.20 4.90 -22.56
C VAL A 94 6.00 3.84 -23.32
N LEU A 95 6.02 2.59 -22.86
CA LEU A 95 6.81 1.55 -23.51
C LEU A 95 6.24 1.19 -24.89
N PRO A 96 7.12 0.90 -25.87
CA PRO A 96 6.70 0.55 -27.21
C PRO A 96 6.12 -0.85 -27.27
N GLY A 97 4.93 -0.97 -27.87
CA GLY A 97 4.27 -2.26 -28.11
C GLY A 97 3.52 -2.81 -26.90
N HIS A 98 2.37 -3.40 -27.18
CA HIS A 98 1.43 -3.89 -26.17
C HIS A 98 2.05 -4.93 -25.22
N GLN A 99 2.88 -5.83 -25.72
CA GLN A 99 3.55 -6.83 -24.88
C GLN A 99 4.44 -6.22 -23.79
N MET A 100 5.21 -5.16 -24.12
CA MET A 100 6.07 -4.48 -23.14
C MET A 100 5.23 -3.72 -22.10
N GLN A 101 4.10 -3.18 -22.50
CA GLN A 101 3.16 -2.51 -21.62
C GLN A 101 2.51 -3.51 -20.64
N GLU A 102 2.10 -4.69 -21.13
CA GLU A 102 1.59 -5.77 -20.29
C GLU A 102 2.64 -6.28 -19.30
N LEU A 103 3.89 -6.43 -19.73
CA LEU A 103 4.99 -6.85 -18.84
C LEU A 103 5.25 -5.81 -17.75
N ALA A 104 5.24 -4.50 -18.08
CA ALA A 104 5.40 -3.44 -17.10
C ALA A 104 4.30 -3.46 -16.04
N PHE A 105 3.05 -3.66 -16.45
CA PHE A 105 1.94 -3.75 -15.51
C PHE A 105 1.94 -5.09 -14.75
N GLY A 106 2.27 -6.20 -15.41
CA GLY A 106 2.38 -7.52 -14.78
C GLY A 106 3.46 -7.58 -13.70
N TYR A 107 4.52 -6.77 -13.85
CA TYR A 107 5.55 -6.65 -12.82
C TYR A 107 4.99 -6.15 -11.48
N LEU A 108 3.95 -5.31 -11.48
CA LEU A 108 3.26 -4.89 -10.26
C LEU A 108 2.68 -6.09 -9.52
N ALA A 109 2.01 -7.01 -10.22
CA ALA A 109 1.44 -8.22 -9.61
C ALA A 109 2.52 -9.10 -8.98
N VAL A 110 3.67 -9.29 -9.66
CA VAL A 110 4.81 -10.02 -9.12
C VAL A 110 5.32 -9.36 -7.83
N GLN A 111 5.50 -8.05 -7.84
CA GLN A 111 6.00 -7.31 -6.68
C GLN A 111 4.99 -7.31 -5.51
N LEU A 112 3.69 -7.28 -5.81
CA LEU A 112 2.65 -7.41 -4.78
C LEU A 112 2.75 -8.77 -4.08
N VAL A 113 2.83 -9.86 -4.83
CA VAL A 113 2.99 -11.21 -4.28
C VAL A 113 4.28 -11.32 -3.48
N MET A 114 5.40 -10.84 -4.04
CA MET A 114 6.70 -10.82 -3.36
C MET A 114 6.67 -10.04 -2.05
N SER A 115 5.94 -8.93 -2.00
CA SER A 115 5.82 -8.12 -0.78
C SER A 115 5.14 -8.89 0.35
N TYR A 116 4.09 -9.67 0.06
CA TYR A 116 3.46 -10.55 1.06
C TYR A 116 4.42 -11.66 1.53
N VAL A 117 5.06 -12.35 0.59
CA VAL A 117 6.00 -13.45 0.93
C VAL A 117 7.15 -12.96 1.80
N ILE A 118 7.79 -11.86 1.41
CA ILE A 118 8.92 -11.28 2.16
C ILE A 118 8.44 -10.82 3.54
N SER A 119 7.27 -10.17 3.62
CA SER A 119 6.69 -9.71 4.88
C SER A 119 6.40 -10.89 5.82
N GLY A 120 5.78 -11.96 5.29
CA GLY A 120 5.52 -13.18 6.04
C GLY A 120 6.81 -13.90 6.47
N TRP A 121 7.80 -13.95 5.57
CA TRP A 121 9.10 -14.55 5.87
C TRP A 121 9.82 -13.83 7.02
N VAL A 122 9.93 -12.51 6.96
CA VAL A 122 10.56 -11.72 8.03
C VAL A 122 9.86 -11.95 9.37
N LYS A 123 8.53 -12.06 9.36
CA LYS A 123 7.76 -12.31 10.57
C LYS A 123 7.96 -13.75 11.10
N ILE A 124 7.94 -14.76 10.22
CA ILE A 124 8.04 -16.16 10.66
C ILE A 124 9.41 -16.51 11.24
N VAL A 125 10.48 -15.82 10.80
CA VAL A 125 11.81 -16.02 11.37
C VAL A 125 12.02 -15.25 12.69
N SER A 126 11.19 -14.22 12.97
CA SER A 126 11.27 -13.44 14.21
C SER A 126 10.60 -14.18 15.38
N PRO A 127 11.31 -14.41 16.50
CA PRO A 127 10.71 -15.00 17.71
C PRO A 127 9.59 -14.16 18.30
N GLU A 128 9.69 -12.84 18.23
CA GLU A 128 8.71 -11.87 18.76
C GLU A 128 7.36 -12.01 18.05
N TRP A 129 7.38 -12.17 16.72
CA TRP A 129 6.18 -12.43 15.92
C TRP A 129 5.58 -13.79 16.24
N ARG A 130 6.39 -14.83 16.32
CA ARG A 130 5.92 -16.19 16.62
C ARG A 130 5.31 -16.32 18.01
N ARG A 131 5.72 -15.49 18.98
CA ARG A 131 5.17 -15.45 20.34
C ARG A 131 4.00 -14.48 20.48
N GLY A 132 3.68 -13.68 19.46
CA GLY A 132 2.65 -12.64 19.52
C GLY A 132 3.11 -11.35 20.20
N GLN A 133 4.36 -11.29 20.67
CA GLN A 133 4.92 -10.14 21.40
C GLN A 133 5.03 -8.91 20.49
N ALA A 134 5.38 -9.10 19.21
CA ALA A 134 5.49 -7.98 18.27
C ALA A 134 4.16 -7.21 18.14
N LEU A 135 3.02 -7.91 18.09
CA LEU A 135 1.70 -7.25 18.10
C LEU A 135 1.39 -6.60 19.43
N GLN A 136 1.79 -7.20 20.54
CA GLN A 136 1.65 -6.60 21.87
C GLN A 136 2.37 -5.26 21.93
N ASP A 137 3.62 -5.22 21.48
CA ASP A 137 4.43 -4.00 21.45
C ASP A 137 3.80 -2.93 20.55
N VAL A 138 3.23 -3.33 19.40
CA VAL A 138 2.52 -2.39 18.51
C VAL A 138 1.30 -1.78 19.21
N PHE A 139 0.48 -2.59 19.91
CA PHE A 139 -0.68 -2.05 20.65
C PHE A 139 -0.25 -1.16 21.82
N CYS A 140 0.82 -1.52 22.54
CA CYS A 140 1.32 -0.72 23.67
C CYS A 140 1.96 0.59 23.23
N PHE A 141 2.79 0.57 22.17
CA PHE A 141 3.72 1.65 21.85
C PHE A 141 3.45 2.35 20.51
N SER A 142 2.32 2.06 19.84
CA SER A 142 1.98 2.74 18.62
C SER A 142 1.94 4.26 18.82
N ALA A 143 2.68 5.00 18.02
CA ALA A 143 2.67 6.46 18.01
C ALA A 143 1.38 7.05 17.42
N TYR A 144 0.59 6.24 16.70
CA TYR A 144 -0.72 6.66 16.22
C TYR A 144 -1.77 6.54 17.32
N PRO A 145 -2.79 7.42 17.32
CA PRO A 145 -3.87 7.37 18.30
C PRO A 145 -4.74 6.13 18.07
N VAL A 146 -4.30 5.04 18.65
CA VAL A 146 -5.17 3.88 18.90
C VAL A 146 -6.04 4.25 20.07
N SER A 147 -7.34 3.93 20.07
CA SER A 147 -8.19 4.17 21.23
C SER A 147 -7.66 3.42 22.46
N GLU A 148 -7.86 3.96 23.66
CA GLU A 148 -7.42 3.31 24.89
C GLU A 148 -8.05 1.91 25.06
N GLU A 149 -9.26 1.70 24.57
CA GLU A 149 -9.92 0.39 24.55
C GLU A 149 -9.13 -0.63 23.70
N LEU A 150 -8.59 -0.20 22.55
CA LEU A 150 -7.77 -1.04 21.69
C LEU A 150 -6.39 -1.31 22.30
N ARG A 151 -5.82 -0.36 23.05
CA ARG A 151 -4.59 -0.61 23.83
C ARG A 151 -4.76 -1.73 24.82
N GLY A 152 -5.95 -1.88 25.43
CA GLY A 152 -6.28 -2.99 26.32
C GLY A 152 -6.21 -4.38 25.66
N TRP A 153 -6.10 -4.47 24.32
CA TRP A 153 -5.83 -5.74 23.65
C TRP A 153 -4.42 -6.26 23.88
N ALA A 154 -3.48 -5.39 24.26
CA ALA A 154 -2.13 -5.78 24.66
C ALA A 154 -2.13 -6.78 25.84
N ASP A 155 -3.16 -6.75 26.69
CA ASP A 155 -3.33 -7.67 27.82
C ASP A 155 -3.97 -9.02 27.44
N ARG A 156 -4.15 -9.28 26.14
CA ARG A 156 -4.76 -10.52 25.62
C ARG A 156 -3.77 -11.37 24.82
N PRO A 157 -2.77 -11.99 25.46
CA PRO A 157 -1.66 -12.65 24.77
C PRO A 157 -2.10 -13.79 23.83
N ARG A 158 -3.17 -14.53 24.19
CA ARG A 158 -3.71 -15.60 23.32
C ARG A 158 -4.33 -15.06 22.04
N LEU A 159 -5.02 -13.92 22.11
CA LEU A 159 -5.58 -13.24 20.95
C LEU A 159 -4.46 -12.76 20.03
N LEU A 160 -3.47 -12.08 20.58
CA LEU A 160 -2.35 -11.53 19.81
C LEU A 160 -1.50 -12.63 19.18
N PHE A 161 -1.31 -13.75 19.87
CA PHE A 161 -0.67 -14.93 19.30
C PHE A 161 -1.45 -15.46 18.09
N ALA A 162 -2.78 -15.64 18.22
CA ALA A 162 -3.62 -16.09 17.10
C ALA A 162 -3.61 -15.11 15.93
N MET A 163 -3.71 -13.81 16.18
CA MET A 163 -3.62 -12.76 15.16
C MET A 163 -2.27 -12.77 14.46
N SER A 164 -1.18 -12.93 15.20
CA SER A 164 0.18 -13.00 14.66
C SER A 164 0.33 -14.17 13.68
N TRP A 165 -0.13 -15.36 14.07
CA TRP A 165 -0.08 -16.53 13.18
C TRP A 165 -1.04 -16.43 11.99
N ALA A 166 -2.21 -15.80 12.16
CA ALA A 166 -3.13 -15.55 11.05
C ALA A 166 -2.49 -14.64 10.00
N VAL A 167 -1.81 -13.56 10.43
CA VAL A 167 -1.10 -12.64 9.53
C VAL A 167 0.04 -13.36 8.82
N MET A 168 0.93 -14.04 9.56
CA MET A 168 2.06 -14.76 8.96
C MET A 168 1.60 -15.83 7.98
N GLY A 169 0.57 -16.59 8.35
CA GLY A 169 -0.02 -17.64 7.49
C GLY A 169 -0.58 -17.03 6.20
N PHE A 170 -1.39 -15.99 6.31
CA PHE A 170 -1.97 -15.30 5.16
C PHE A 170 -0.87 -14.80 4.20
N GLU A 171 0.14 -14.10 4.73
CA GLU A 171 1.21 -13.53 3.92
C GLU A 171 2.05 -14.60 3.21
N LEU A 172 2.37 -15.71 3.87
CA LEU A 172 3.19 -16.79 3.30
C LEU A 172 2.43 -17.63 2.26
N ILE A 173 1.13 -17.86 2.46
CA ILE A 173 0.32 -18.66 1.53
C ILE A 173 -0.29 -17.84 0.38
N PHE A 174 -0.14 -16.51 0.41
CA PHE A 174 -0.70 -15.62 -0.61
C PHE A 174 -0.34 -16.03 -2.06
N PRO A 175 0.88 -16.52 -2.39
CA PRO A 175 1.18 -17.00 -3.75
C PRO A 175 0.26 -18.11 -4.26
N LEU A 176 -0.29 -18.93 -3.35
CA LEU A 176 -1.23 -20.00 -3.73
C LEU A 176 -2.55 -19.45 -4.27
N ALA A 177 -2.84 -18.19 -4.01
CA ALA A 177 -4.00 -17.52 -4.58
C ALA A 177 -3.96 -17.43 -6.11
N LEU A 178 -2.78 -17.51 -6.72
CA LEU A 178 -2.61 -17.42 -8.17
C LEU A 178 -3.03 -18.69 -8.93
N PHE A 179 -3.33 -19.80 -8.23
CA PHE A 179 -3.70 -21.05 -8.89
C PHE A 179 -5.05 -21.00 -9.62
N THR A 180 -6.02 -20.25 -9.09
CA THR A 180 -7.33 -20.09 -9.73
C THR A 180 -7.88 -18.67 -9.55
N PRO A 181 -8.76 -18.20 -10.48
CA PRO A 181 -9.43 -16.90 -10.30
C PRO A 181 -10.23 -16.80 -8.99
N VAL A 182 -10.82 -17.90 -8.54
CA VAL A 182 -11.63 -17.94 -7.31
C VAL A 182 -10.73 -17.74 -6.08
N THR A 183 -9.59 -18.45 -6.01
CA THR A 183 -8.64 -18.31 -4.92
C THR A 183 -8.02 -16.92 -4.91
N LEU A 184 -7.77 -16.33 -6.08
CA LEU A 184 -7.26 -14.95 -6.18
C LEU A 184 -8.27 -13.94 -5.63
N ILE A 185 -9.53 -14.01 -6.04
CA ILE A 185 -10.59 -13.12 -5.54
C ILE A 185 -10.73 -13.26 -4.02
N ALA A 186 -10.76 -14.49 -3.51
CA ALA A 186 -10.86 -14.73 -2.07
C ALA A 186 -9.66 -14.12 -1.31
N ALA A 187 -8.44 -14.31 -1.81
CA ALA A 187 -7.24 -13.76 -1.18
C ALA A 187 -7.21 -12.23 -1.23
N LEU A 188 -7.65 -11.62 -2.33
CA LEU A 188 -7.77 -10.16 -2.44
C LEU A 188 -8.83 -9.60 -1.47
N CYS A 189 -9.97 -10.29 -1.29
CA CYS A 189 -10.95 -9.92 -0.27
C CYS A 189 -10.37 -9.99 1.15
N ILE A 190 -9.60 -11.04 1.45
CA ILE A 190 -8.91 -11.18 2.74
C ILE A 190 -7.87 -10.06 2.90
N ALA A 191 -7.11 -9.75 1.85
CA ALA A 191 -6.15 -8.64 1.85
C ALA A 191 -6.82 -7.29 2.13
N MET A 192 -7.97 -7.02 1.53
CA MET A 192 -8.75 -5.79 1.82
C MET A 192 -9.17 -5.72 3.29
N VAL A 193 -9.65 -6.82 3.87
CA VAL A 193 -10.00 -6.90 5.30
C VAL A 193 -8.76 -6.71 6.17
N PHE A 194 -7.64 -7.33 5.82
CA PHE A 194 -6.37 -7.20 6.54
C PHE A 194 -5.85 -5.75 6.55
N HIS A 195 -5.82 -5.09 5.39
CA HIS A 195 -5.39 -3.68 5.31
C HIS A 195 -6.41 -2.74 5.93
N GLY A 196 -7.70 -3.03 5.82
CA GLY A 196 -8.77 -2.31 6.52
C GLY A 196 -8.63 -2.40 8.03
N ALA A 197 -8.34 -3.58 8.56
CA ALA A 197 -8.07 -3.78 9.98
C ALA A 197 -6.85 -2.96 10.44
N ASN A 198 -5.76 -2.96 9.67
CA ASN A 198 -4.59 -2.14 9.96
C ASN A 198 -4.90 -0.64 9.96
N ALA A 199 -5.76 -0.18 9.05
CA ALA A 199 -6.21 1.21 9.04
C ALA A 199 -7.04 1.56 10.27
N CYS A 200 -7.99 0.70 10.65
CA CYS A 200 -8.86 0.91 11.81
C CYS A 200 -8.12 0.76 13.15
N LEU A 201 -7.24 -0.24 13.28
CA LEU A 201 -6.55 -0.54 14.53
C LEU A 201 -5.33 0.35 14.77
N PHE A 202 -4.61 0.71 13.72
CA PHE A 202 -3.31 1.39 13.80
C PHE A 202 -3.25 2.72 13.06
N GLY A 203 -4.37 3.20 12.48
CA GLY A 203 -4.41 4.45 11.74
C GLY A 203 -3.64 4.43 10.41
N LEU A 204 -3.38 3.24 9.84
CA LEU A 204 -2.57 3.07 8.63
C LEU A 204 -3.39 3.31 7.34
N ASN A 205 -4.12 4.44 7.27
CA ASN A 205 -4.98 4.78 6.14
C ASN A 205 -4.23 4.89 4.82
N ARG A 206 -3.02 5.46 4.81
CA ARG A 206 -2.19 5.56 3.60
C ARG A 206 -1.82 4.18 3.06
N PHE A 207 -1.57 3.24 3.96
CA PHE A 207 -1.24 1.87 3.62
C PHE A 207 -2.43 1.18 2.94
N LEU A 208 -3.63 1.31 3.53
CA LEU A 208 -4.86 0.75 2.98
C LEU A 208 -5.09 1.19 1.52
N TRP A 209 -5.13 2.49 1.26
CA TRP A 209 -5.44 3.00 -0.07
C TRP A 209 -4.39 2.62 -1.12
N THR A 210 -3.12 2.61 -0.74
CA THR A 210 -2.04 2.23 -1.65
C THR A 210 -2.09 0.74 -2.00
N TRP A 211 -2.39 -0.14 -1.02
CA TRP A 211 -2.51 -1.57 -1.26
C TRP A 211 -3.79 -1.95 -2.03
N ILE A 212 -4.86 -1.17 -1.90
CA ILE A 212 -6.04 -1.36 -2.76
C ILE A 212 -5.75 -0.99 -4.21
N ALA A 213 -4.83 -0.04 -4.44
CA ALA A 213 -4.42 0.37 -5.78
C ALA A 213 -3.44 -0.61 -6.44
N ALA A 214 -2.70 -1.39 -5.66
CA ALA A 214 -1.75 -2.39 -6.13
C ALA A 214 -2.43 -3.69 -6.58
#